data_5912fc00e4fdbe9a9b31ab732a8abb7f
#
_entry.id   5912fc00e4fdbe9a9b31ab732a8abb7f
#
_cell.length_a   1.000
_cell.length_b   1.000
_cell.length_c   1.000
_cell.angle_alpha   90.00
_cell.angle_beta   90.00
_cell.angle_gamma   90.00
#
_symmetry.space_group_name_H-M   'P 1'
#
loop_
_entity.id
_entity.type
_entity.pdbx_description
1 polymer ?
#
loop_
_entity_poly.entity_id
_entity_poly.type
_entity_poly.pdbx_seq_one_letter_code
_entity_poly.pdbx_strand_id
1 'polypeptide(L)'
;MFRSLAGIVLLLGFGSAFATTTGVAFVHGTGQQTDAYNDYWQPAMVNSVRQGLANQANYVVINCDFGQYMWTSGAAGCLATQLTNFITTKHIDDLVVITHSNGGNVMRWILSNPTYDSRYPAIIKATRWVNAIAPSSAGTPLANAVISGNVFEGAVGWLLGYQSDAVRQQQTSWMAVYNANNLLGTKGRPALPKGFWDVVGSDVVSSPFNSDSYCGGYTLNVGLEVTQAWLASCSDGFIECTSATAAGSLWFYDHNSLGGKYLSHNQSRRACFGLDVVLRNDL
;
A
#
# COMPACT_ATOMS: atom_id res chain seq x y z
N MET A 1 -20.91 -8.33 -75.38
CA MET A 1 -20.08 -7.62 -74.33
C MET A 1 -20.78 -7.78 -73.02
N PHE A 2 -20.39 -8.75 -72.19
CA PHE A 2 -20.90 -8.93 -70.81
C PHE A 2 -19.85 -8.44 -69.85
N ARG A 3 -20.17 -7.42 -69.08
CA ARG A 3 -19.32 -6.91 -67.93
C ARG A 3 -19.76 -7.60 -66.63
N SER A 4 -18.91 -8.48 -66.16
CA SER A 4 -19.07 -9.03 -64.77
C SER A 4 -18.68 -7.98 -63.71
N LEU A 5 -19.64 -7.62 -62.87
CA LEU A 5 -19.35 -6.89 -61.62
C LEU A 5 -18.95 -7.90 -60.57
N ALA A 6 -17.68 -7.85 -60.13
CA ALA A 6 -17.23 -8.57 -58.94
C ALA A 6 -17.56 -7.71 -57.70
N GLY A 7 -18.50 -8.19 -56.91
CA GLY A 7 -18.82 -7.57 -55.63
C GLY A 7 -17.77 -7.92 -54.56
N ILE A 8 -17.07 -6.93 -54.04
CA ILE A 8 -16.15 -7.08 -52.89
C ILE A 8 -17.02 -7.07 -51.63
N VAL A 9 -17.13 -8.22 -50.95
CA VAL A 9 -17.74 -8.32 -49.64
C VAL A 9 -16.69 -7.95 -48.63
N LEU A 10 -16.82 -6.75 -48.00
CA LEU A 10 -15.98 -6.30 -46.90
C LEU A 10 -16.51 -6.96 -45.60
N LEU A 11 -15.84 -8.00 -45.13
CA LEU A 11 -16.09 -8.59 -43.79
C LEU A 11 -15.53 -7.65 -42.75
N LEU A 12 -16.39 -6.81 -42.16
CA LEU A 12 -16.10 -6.06 -40.95
C LEU A 12 -16.04 -7.05 -39.76
N GLY A 13 -14.84 -7.48 -39.42
CA GLY A 13 -14.61 -8.22 -38.20
C GLY A 13 -14.88 -7.32 -36.99
N PHE A 14 -16.01 -7.46 -36.34
CA PHE A 14 -16.23 -6.89 -35.01
C PHE A 14 -15.36 -7.65 -34.02
N GLY A 15 -14.17 -7.13 -33.73
CA GLY A 15 -13.38 -7.55 -32.61
C GLY A 15 -14.17 -7.17 -31.34
N SER A 16 -14.67 -8.19 -30.61
CA SER A 16 -15.24 -7.98 -29.29
C SER A 16 -14.14 -7.42 -28.39
N ALA A 17 -14.17 -6.12 -28.12
CA ALA A 17 -13.36 -5.56 -27.03
C ALA A 17 -13.91 -6.18 -25.74
N PHE A 18 -13.18 -7.13 -25.17
CA PHE A 18 -13.49 -7.64 -23.84
C PHE A 18 -13.32 -6.47 -22.88
N ALA A 19 -14.39 -6.15 -22.12
CA ALA A 19 -14.32 -5.13 -21.09
C ALA A 19 -13.32 -5.55 -20.03
N THR A 20 -12.38 -4.67 -19.70
CA THR A 20 -11.37 -4.89 -18.66
C THR A 20 -12.05 -5.03 -17.31
N THR A 21 -11.76 -6.11 -16.59
CA THR A 21 -12.31 -6.36 -15.25
C THR A 21 -11.38 -5.78 -14.21
N THR A 22 -11.76 -4.62 -13.67
CA THR A 22 -10.99 -3.96 -12.61
C THR A 22 -11.33 -4.55 -11.24
N GLY A 23 -10.29 -4.73 -10.41
CA GLY A 23 -10.41 -5.10 -9.01
C GLY A 23 -9.49 -4.29 -8.12
N VAL A 24 -9.77 -4.26 -6.81
CA VAL A 24 -8.94 -3.60 -5.81
C VAL A 24 -8.54 -4.56 -4.69
N ALA A 25 -7.25 -4.53 -4.29
CA ALA A 25 -6.73 -5.27 -3.17
C ALA A 25 -6.24 -4.32 -2.07
N PHE A 26 -6.63 -4.57 -0.82
CA PHE A 26 -6.19 -3.84 0.36
C PHE A 26 -5.16 -4.66 1.12
N VAL A 27 -3.93 -4.16 1.20
CA VAL A 27 -2.77 -4.84 1.81
C VAL A 27 -2.36 -4.10 3.07
N HIS A 28 -2.55 -4.73 4.23
CA HIS A 28 -2.25 -4.12 5.54
C HIS A 28 -0.75 -3.94 5.80
N GLY A 29 -0.39 -3.28 6.90
CA GLY A 29 1.00 -3.05 7.34
C GLY A 29 1.54 -4.16 8.23
N THR A 30 2.52 -3.81 9.08
CA THR A 30 3.22 -4.73 9.99
C THR A 30 2.26 -5.48 10.92
N GLY A 31 2.60 -6.73 11.21
CA GLY A 31 1.88 -7.63 12.11
C GLY A 31 0.98 -8.64 11.39
N GLN A 32 0.44 -9.56 12.17
CA GLN A 32 -0.51 -10.57 11.69
C GLN A 32 -1.92 -10.01 11.69
N GLN A 33 -2.66 -10.23 10.61
CA GLN A 33 -4.08 -9.93 10.51
C GLN A 33 -4.85 -11.18 10.12
N THR A 34 -5.98 -11.40 10.80
CA THR A 34 -6.96 -12.45 10.49
C THR A 34 -8.30 -11.87 10.03
N ASP A 35 -8.55 -10.60 10.35
CA ASP A 35 -9.70 -9.81 9.90
C ASP A 35 -9.28 -8.35 9.63
N ALA A 36 -8.43 -8.16 8.63
CA ALA A 36 -7.94 -6.82 8.27
C ALA A 36 -9.07 -5.88 7.79
N TYR A 37 -10.19 -6.42 7.35
CA TYR A 37 -11.36 -5.62 6.96
C TYR A 37 -11.93 -4.85 8.15
N ASN A 38 -12.12 -5.49 9.30
CA ASN A 38 -12.67 -4.86 10.50
C ASN A 38 -11.60 -4.21 11.38
N ASP A 39 -10.46 -4.90 11.56
CA ASP A 39 -9.46 -4.51 12.58
C ASP A 39 -8.45 -3.51 12.04
N TYR A 40 -8.05 -3.64 10.78
CA TYR A 40 -7.00 -2.81 10.21
C TYR A 40 -7.52 -1.64 9.37
N TRP A 41 -8.26 -1.90 8.29
CA TRP A 41 -8.75 -0.88 7.34
C TRP A 41 -10.04 -0.21 7.81
N GLN A 42 -10.90 -0.94 8.49
CA GLN A 42 -12.28 -0.65 8.85
C GLN A 42 -13.24 -0.59 7.64
N PRO A 43 -14.50 -1.01 7.84
CA PRO A 43 -15.51 -1.07 6.77
C PRO A 43 -15.73 0.25 6.05
N ALA A 44 -15.63 1.40 6.75
CA ALA A 44 -15.83 2.72 6.16
C ALA A 44 -14.85 2.99 5.01
N MET A 45 -13.56 2.71 5.21
CA MET A 45 -12.52 2.88 4.21
C MET A 45 -12.74 1.96 3.00
N VAL A 46 -12.85 0.65 3.25
CA VAL A 46 -12.99 -0.35 2.18
C VAL A 46 -14.26 -0.13 1.37
N ASN A 47 -15.39 0.11 2.05
CA ASN A 47 -16.69 0.29 1.39
C ASN A 47 -16.76 1.60 0.58
N SER A 48 -16.09 2.66 1.03
CA SER A 48 -16.02 3.90 0.26
C SER A 48 -15.19 3.71 -1.02
N VAL A 49 -14.00 3.14 -0.90
CA VAL A 49 -13.09 2.95 -2.05
C VAL A 49 -13.71 2.03 -3.11
N ARG A 50 -14.26 0.87 -2.72
CA ARG A 50 -14.83 -0.08 -3.69
C ARG A 50 -16.02 0.45 -4.47
N GLN A 51 -16.64 1.56 -4.05
CA GLN A 51 -17.70 2.22 -4.83
C GLN A 51 -17.18 2.78 -6.17
N GLY A 52 -15.88 2.96 -6.35
CA GLY A 52 -15.27 3.33 -7.63
C GLY A 52 -15.24 2.20 -8.66
N LEU A 53 -15.46 0.95 -8.24
CA LEU A 53 -15.48 -0.21 -9.12
C LEU A 53 -16.82 -0.35 -9.85
N ALA A 54 -16.79 -0.69 -11.13
CA ALA A 54 -17.99 -1.05 -11.89
C ALA A 54 -18.74 -2.24 -11.26
N ASN A 55 -17.98 -3.23 -10.75
CA ASN A 55 -18.50 -4.30 -9.90
C ASN A 55 -17.89 -4.17 -8.50
N GLN A 56 -18.65 -3.66 -7.56
CA GLN A 56 -18.22 -3.44 -6.17
C GLN A 56 -17.87 -4.72 -5.39
N ALA A 57 -18.16 -5.92 -5.95
CA ALA A 57 -17.75 -7.20 -5.38
C ALA A 57 -16.32 -7.61 -5.81
N ASN A 58 -15.67 -6.84 -6.69
CA ASN A 58 -14.30 -7.09 -7.15
C ASN A 58 -13.28 -6.45 -6.22
N TYR A 59 -13.30 -6.84 -4.96
CA TYR A 59 -12.30 -6.43 -3.99
C TYR A 59 -11.84 -7.61 -3.12
N VAL A 60 -10.65 -7.48 -2.55
CA VAL A 60 -10.10 -8.38 -1.54
C VAL A 60 -9.39 -7.58 -0.46
N VAL A 61 -9.55 -7.99 0.79
CA VAL A 61 -8.77 -7.50 1.92
C VAL A 61 -7.86 -8.62 2.38
N ILE A 62 -6.57 -8.37 2.32
CA ILE A 62 -5.52 -9.36 2.56
C ILE A 62 -5.38 -9.61 4.07
N ASN A 63 -5.30 -10.88 4.44
CA ASN A 63 -5.09 -11.36 5.81
C ASN A 63 -3.85 -12.24 5.84
N CYS A 64 -2.71 -11.68 6.22
CA CYS A 64 -1.41 -12.33 6.24
C CYS A 64 -0.65 -12.02 7.52
N ASP A 65 0.50 -12.68 7.73
CA ASP A 65 1.43 -12.33 8.80
C ASP A 65 2.60 -11.48 8.23
N PHE A 66 2.39 -10.16 8.20
CA PHE A 66 3.45 -9.20 7.86
C PHE A 66 4.32 -8.80 9.06
N GLY A 67 4.27 -9.57 10.13
CA GLY A 67 5.27 -9.55 11.21
C GLY A 67 6.56 -10.28 10.85
N GLN A 68 6.55 -11.06 9.77
CA GLN A 68 7.69 -11.77 9.22
C GLN A 68 8.50 -10.90 8.25
N TYR A 69 9.69 -11.37 7.82
CA TYR A 69 10.42 -10.75 6.72
C TYR A 69 9.58 -10.73 5.44
N MET A 70 9.71 -9.66 4.64
CA MET A 70 8.89 -9.44 3.45
C MET A 70 8.91 -10.57 2.42
N TRP A 71 9.97 -11.37 2.36
CA TRP A 71 10.13 -12.47 1.38
C TRP A 71 9.61 -13.82 1.85
N THR A 72 9.17 -13.96 3.09
CA THR A 72 8.77 -15.27 3.63
C THR A 72 7.43 -15.77 3.08
N SER A 73 7.16 -17.04 3.32
CA SER A 73 5.89 -17.67 2.97
C SER A 73 4.68 -17.05 3.69
N GLY A 74 4.85 -16.55 4.91
CA GLY A 74 3.80 -15.88 5.68
C GLY A 74 3.53 -14.44 5.20
N ALA A 75 4.54 -13.78 4.60
CA ALA A 75 4.40 -12.43 4.05
C ALA A 75 4.14 -12.45 2.54
N ALA A 76 5.16 -12.31 1.68
CA ALA A 76 4.95 -12.25 0.24
C ALA A 76 4.35 -13.53 -0.34
N GLY A 77 4.65 -14.71 0.23
CA GLY A 77 4.03 -15.97 -0.18
C GLY A 77 2.52 -16.01 0.11
N CYS A 78 2.08 -15.53 1.28
CA CYS A 78 0.67 -15.39 1.64
C CYS A 78 -0.03 -14.36 0.74
N LEU A 79 0.57 -13.17 0.58
CA LEU A 79 0.06 -12.13 -0.31
C LEU A 79 -0.11 -12.67 -1.74
N ALA A 80 0.89 -13.36 -2.28
CA ALA A 80 0.82 -13.96 -3.60
C ALA A 80 -0.31 -14.99 -3.72
N THR A 81 -0.53 -15.81 -2.70
CA THR A 81 -1.65 -16.78 -2.69
C THR A 81 -2.99 -16.06 -2.78
N GLN A 82 -3.24 -15.06 -1.93
CA GLN A 82 -4.52 -14.37 -1.89
C GLN A 82 -4.76 -13.53 -3.15
N LEU A 83 -3.74 -12.82 -3.67
CA LEU A 83 -3.85 -12.08 -4.93
C LEU A 83 -4.10 -13.01 -6.12
N THR A 84 -3.37 -14.13 -6.23
CA THR A 84 -3.58 -15.09 -7.32
C THR A 84 -4.99 -15.68 -7.28
N ASN A 85 -5.47 -16.07 -6.11
CA ASN A 85 -6.82 -16.56 -5.94
C ASN A 85 -7.87 -15.51 -6.33
N PHE A 86 -7.69 -14.27 -5.90
CA PHE A 86 -8.58 -13.15 -6.25
C PHE A 86 -8.59 -12.89 -7.76
N ILE A 87 -7.42 -12.75 -8.37
CA ILE A 87 -7.26 -12.55 -9.82
C ILE A 87 -7.96 -13.65 -10.61
N THR A 88 -7.73 -14.91 -10.22
CA THR A 88 -8.28 -16.07 -10.94
C THR A 88 -9.78 -16.21 -10.75
N THR A 89 -10.28 -16.12 -9.50
CA THR A 89 -11.70 -16.39 -9.21
C THR A 89 -12.63 -15.26 -9.65
N LYS A 90 -12.13 -14.02 -9.70
CA LYS A 90 -12.87 -12.84 -10.14
C LYS A 90 -12.55 -12.42 -11.57
N HIS A 91 -11.64 -13.14 -12.25
CA HIS A 91 -11.18 -12.81 -13.60
C HIS A 91 -10.68 -11.37 -13.72
N ILE A 92 -9.88 -10.94 -12.71
CA ILE A 92 -9.31 -9.59 -12.68
C ILE A 92 -8.13 -9.53 -13.64
N ASP A 93 -8.18 -8.63 -14.58
CA ASP A 93 -7.10 -8.34 -15.53
C ASP A 93 -6.50 -6.94 -15.34
N ASP A 94 -7.08 -6.16 -14.45
CA ASP A 94 -6.73 -4.79 -14.14
C ASP A 94 -6.83 -4.53 -12.62
N LEU A 95 -5.74 -4.79 -11.90
CA LEU A 95 -5.68 -4.76 -10.44
C LEU A 95 -5.05 -3.48 -9.92
N VAL A 96 -5.78 -2.73 -9.11
CA VAL A 96 -5.22 -1.68 -8.25
C VAL A 96 -4.92 -2.26 -6.87
N VAL A 97 -3.69 -2.03 -6.38
CA VAL A 97 -3.28 -2.51 -5.06
C VAL A 97 -3.10 -1.30 -4.14
N ILE A 98 -3.87 -1.24 -3.06
CA ILE A 98 -3.75 -0.23 -2.02
C ILE A 98 -2.99 -0.87 -0.85
N THR A 99 -1.81 -0.38 -0.57
CA THR A 99 -0.98 -0.87 0.53
C THR A 99 -0.87 0.18 1.63
N HIS A 100 -0.59 -0.25 2.85
CA HIS A 100 -0.26 0.66 3.95
C HIS A 100 1.03 0.21 4.63
N SER A 101 1.89 1.17 4.99
CA SER A 101 3.09 0.92 5.81
C SER A 101 3.99 -0.18 5.21
N ASN A 102 4.42 -1.16 6.00
CA ASN A 102 5.23 -2.30 5.57
C ASN A 102 4.57 -3.16 4.47
N GLY A 103 3.24 -3.12 4.32
CA GLY A 103 2.57 -3.79 3.20
C GLY A 103 3.05 -3.30 1.83
N GLY A 104 3.48 -2.04 1.75
CA GLY A 104 4.16 -1.48 0.58
C GLY A 104 5.48 -2.21 0.27
N ASN A 105 6.30 -2.53 1.29
CA ASN A 105 7.54 -3.28 1.09
C ASN A 105 7.29 -4.74 0.66
N VAL A 106 6.24 -5.39 1.22
CA VAL A 106 5.87 -6.76 0.81
C VAL A 106 5.42 -6.79 -0.65
N MET A 107 4.57 -5.83 -1.07
CA MET A 107 4.18 -5.72 -2.48
C MET A 107 5.36 -5.35 -3.38
N ARG A 108 6.23 -4.46 -2.92
CA ARG A 108 7.44 -4.05 -3.63
C ARG A 108 8.42 -5.21 -3.80
N TRP A 109 8.49 -6.17 -2.83
CA TRP A 109 9.25 -7.40 -2.99
C TRP A 109 8.75 -8.23 -4.18
N ILE A 110 7.44 -8.42 -4.30
CA ILE A 110 6.83 -9.13 -5.44
C ILE A 110 7.18 -8.45 -6.76
N LEU A 111 7.03 -7.11 -6.83
CA LEU A 111 7.33 -6.34 -8.03
C LEU A 111 8.82 -6.37 -8.43
N SER A 112 9.71 -6.49 -7.44
CA SER A 112 11.16 -6.44 -7.65
C SER A 112 11.77 -7.80 -8.00
N ASN A 113 11.11 -8.91 -7.66
CA ASN A 113 11.68 -10.25 -7.74
C ASN A 113 10.79 -11.23 -8.51
N PRO A 114 10.50 -10.98 -9.81
CA PRO A 114 9.50 -11.74 -10.59
C PRO A 114 9.81 -13.22 -10.74
N THR A 115 11.05 -13.65 -10.54
CA THR A 115 11.49 -15.05 -10.64
C THR A 115 11.55 -15.78 -9.30
N TYR A 116 11.29 -15.08 -8.19
CA TYR A 116 11.38 -15.64 -6.84
C TYR A 116 10.24 -16.65 -6.56
N ASP A 117 9.06 -16.39 -7.09
CA ASP A 117 7.89 -17.25 -6.99
C ASP A 117 7.14 -17.28 -8.33
N SER A 118 6.70 -18.47 -8.75
CA SER A 118 6.04 -18.69 -10.05
C SER A 118 4.72 -17.89 -10.23
N ARG A 119 4.12 -17.41 -9.16
CA ARG A 119 2.89 -16.60 -9.16
C ARG A 119 3.14 -15.12 -9.44
N TYR A 120 4.36 -14.63 -9.15
CA TYR A 120 4.67 -13.18 -9.25
C TYR A 120 4.48 -12.60 -10.64
N PRO A 121 4.89 -13.28 -11.74
CA PRO A 121 4.69 -12.73 -13.08
C PRO A 121 3.21 -12.46 -13.42
N ALA A 122 2.30 -13.34 -13.00
CA ALA A 122 0.87 -13.18 -13.22
C ALA A 122 0.29 -12.01 -12.40
N ILE A 123 0.70 -11.88 -11.14
CA ILE A 123 0.32 -10.75 -10.28
C ILE A 123 0.83 -9.44 -10.87
N ILE A 124 2.12 -9.38 -11.25
CA ILE A 124 2.72 -8.19 -11.87
C ILE A 124 1.97 -7.83 -13.16
N LYS A 125 1.63 -8.81 -14.00
CA LYS A 125 0.89 -8.57 -15.23
C LYS A 125 -0.48 -7.94 -14.97
N ALA A 126 -1.24 -8.48 -14.02
CA ALA A 126 -2.57 -7.99 -13.67
C ALA A 126 -2.53 -6.62 -12.96
N THR A 127 -1.47 -6.31 -12.21
CA THR A 127 -1.36 -5.05 -11.50
C THR A 127 -1.30 -3.86 -12.47
N ARG A 128 -2.20 -2.88 -12.29
CA ARG A 128 -2.18 -1.59 -12.96
C ARG A 128 -1.15 -0.69 -12.28
N TRP A 129 -1.36 -0.42 -11.01
CA TRP A 129 -0.45 0.31 -10.12
C TRP A 129 -0.67 -0.06 -8.66
N VAL A 130 0.18 0.49 -7.81
CA VAL A 130 0.11 0.39 -6.35
C VAL A 130 -0.03 1.79 -5.75
N ASN A 131 -1.08 2.03 -4.97
CA ASN A 131 -1.21 3.21 -4.11
C ASN A 131 -0.59 2.85 -2.76
N ALA A 132 0.62 3.30 -2.54
CA ALA A 132 1.40 3.00 -1.36
C ALA A 132 1.18 4.08 -0.29
N ILE A 133 0.31 3.78 0.67
CA ILE A 133 -0.03 4.71 1.74
C ILE A 133 1.02 4.59 2.84
N ALA A 134 1.67 5.70 3.17
CA ALA A 134 2.68 5.78 4.22
C ALA A 134 3.70 4.62 4.19
N PRO A 135 4.29 4.30 3.00
CA PRO A 135 5.15 3.12 2.88
C PRO A 135 6.48 3.34 3.63
N SER A 136 6.95 2.33 4.35
CA SER A 136 8.25 2.35 5.03
C SER A 136 9.40 2.01 4.06
N SER A 137 9.45 2.67 2.90
CA SER A 137 10.35 2.32 1.79
C SER A 137 11.85 2.46 2.11
N ALA A 138 12.22 3.35 3.04
CA ALA A 138 13.58 3.44 3.59
C ALA A 138 13.66 3.04 5.07
N GLY A 139 12.63 2.41 5.61
CA GLY A 139 12.53 2.04 7.02
C GLY A 139 12.10 3.20 7.90
N THR A 140 12.29 3.06 9.21
CA THR A 140 11.96 4.09 10.20
C THR A 140 12.97 4.10 11.35
N PRO A 141 13.37 5.30 11.85
CA PRO A 141 14.18 5.42 13.06
C PRO A 141 13.55 4.76 14.29
N LEU A 142 12.22 4.66 14.35
CA LEU A 142 11.52 3.96 15.44
C LEU A 142 11.86 2.47 15.48
N ALA A 143 12.04 1.82 14.33
CA ALA A 143 12.49 0.43 14.28
C ALA A 143 13.91 0.27 14.83
N ASN A 144 14.81 1.25 14.58
CA ASN A 144 16.14 1.28 15.19
C ASN A 144 16.05 1.37 16.71
N ALA A 145 15.18 2.26 17.23
CA ALA A 145 14.99 2.47 18.67
C ALA A 145 14.47 1.21 19.36
N VAL A 146 13.45 0.55 18.80
CA VAL A 146 12.87 -0.69 19.34
C VAL A 146 13.89 -1.82 19.38
N ILE A 147 14.65 -2.03 18.29
CA ILE A 147 15.65 -3.12 18.23
C ILE A 147 16.83 -2.85 19.17
N SER A 148 17.19 -1.59 19.42
CA SER A 148 18.27 -1.23 20.37
C SER A 148 17.86 -1.34 21.83
N GLY A 149 16.59 -1.65 22.14
CA GLY A 149 16.10 -1.78 23.52
C GLY A 149 15.96 -0.43 24.26
N ASN A 150 15.87 0.68 23.53
CA ASN A 150 15.57 1.98 24.13
C ASN A 150 14.14 2.01 24.67
N VAL A 151 13.92 2.73 25.78
CA VAL A 151 12.75 2.76 26.71
C VAL A 151 11.38 2.97 26.03
N PHE A 152 11.34 3.09 24.71
CA PHE A 152 10.18 3.31 23.87
C PHE A 152 9.35 2.06 23.56
N GLU A 153 9.79 0.87 23.99
CA GLU A 153 9.09 -0.40 23.72
C GLU A 153 7.61 -0.38 24.15
N GLY A 154 7.28 0.33 25.21
CA GLY A 154 5.90 0.40 25.71
C GLY A 154 4.96 1.26 24.88
N ALA A 155 5.44 2.35 24.28
CA ALA A 155 4.60 3.28 23.51
C ALA A 155 4.51 2.93 22.04
N VAL A 156 5.53 2.28 21.48
CA VAL A 156 5.68 1.96 20.05
C VAL A 156 5.51 0.47 19.80
N GLY A 157 5.77 -0.38 20.79
CA GLY A 157 5.73 -1.84 20.65
C GLY A 157 4.39 -2.38 20.14
N TRP A 158 3.29 -1.78 20.56
CA TRP A 158 1.96 -2.16 20.07
C TRP A 158 1.70 -1.73 18.60
N LEU A 159 2.33 -0.63 18.16
CA LEU A 159 2.26 -0.19 16.75
C LEU A 159 3.12 -1.05 15.83
N LEU A 160 4.25 -1.57 16.35
CA LEU A 160 5.26 -2.31 15.59
C LEU A 160 5.17 -3.84 15.74
N GLY A 161 4.32 -4.35 16.65
CA GLY A 161 4.31 -5.79 16.94
C GLY A 161 5.59 -6.28 17.63
N TYR A 162 6.16 -5.46 18.51
CA TYR A 162 7.39 -5.73 19.25
C TYR A 162 8.60 -6.06 18.34
N GLN A 163 9.59 -6.82 18.79
CA GLN A 163 10.81 -7.15 18.04
C GLN A 163 10.60 -8.23 16.97
N SER A 164 9.56 -8.07 16.13
CA SER A 164 9.30 -8.99 15.01
C SER A 164 10.36 -8.88 13.90
N ASP A 165 10.40 -9.85 13.01
CA ASP A 165 11.28 -9.82 11.84
C ASP A 165 10.97 -8.61 10.93
N ALA A 166 9.70 -8.24 10.81
CA ALA A 166 9.29 -7.05 10.08
C ALA A 166 9.85 -5.77 10.69
N VAL A 167 9.92 -5.67 12.01
CA VAL A 167 10.54 -4.52 12.68
C VAL A 167 12.06 -4.54 12.45
N ARG A 168 12.71 -5.69 12.54
CA ARG A 168 14.14 -5.83 12.24
C ARG A 168 14.47 -5.36 10.82
N GLN A 169 13.68 -5.78 9.83
CA GLN A 169 13.91 -5.37 8.44
C GLN A 169 13.63 -3.89 8.20
N GLN A 170 12.71 -3.25 8.95
CA GLN A 170 12.38 -1.83 8.82
C GLN A 170 13.38 -0.89 9.50
N GLN A 171 14.45 -1.39 10.12
CA GLN A 171 15.58 -0.55 10.51
C GLN A 171 16.15 0.15 9.26
N THR A 172 16.50 1.42 9.39
CA THR A 172 16.98 2.23 8.25
C THR A 172 18.22 1.65 7.58
N SER A 173 19.14 1.07 8.35
CA SER A 173 20.34 0.40 7.85
C SER A 173 20.01 -0.85 7.03
N TRP A 174 19.07 -1.69 7.50
CA TRP A 174 18.65 -2.89 6.77
C TRP A 174 17.88 -2.55 5.51
N MET A 175 16.95 -1.58 5.57
CA MET A 175 16.24 -1.13 4.38
C MET A 175 17.19 -0.52 3.35
N ALA A 176 18.27 0.16 3.76
CA ALA A 176 19.30 0.63 2.84
C ALA A 176 19.97 -0.54 2.10
N VAL A 177 20.29 -1.64 2.79
CA VAL A 177 20.87 -2.86 2.18
C VAL A 177 19.87 -3.50 1.21
N TYR A 178 18.60 -3.66 1.59
CA TYR A 178 17.57 -4.24 0.71
C TYR A 178 17.32 -3.37 -0.52
N ASN A 179 17.27 -2.06 -0.34
CA ASN A 179 17.11 -1.11 -1.43
C ASN A 179 18.30 -1.16 -2.41
N ALA A 180 19.50 -1.33 -1.93
CA ALA A 180 20.69 -1.43 -2.78
C ALA A 180 20.75 -2.75 -3.57
N ASN A 181 20.29 -3.86 -3.00
CA ASN A 181 20.56 -5.19 -3.55
C ASN A 181 19.33 -5.92 -4.10
N ASN A 182 18.16 -5.78 -3.46
CA ASN A 182 17.01 -6.66 -3.67
C ASN A 182 15.75 -5.96 -4.20
N LEU A 183 15.60 -4.65 -3.92
CA LEU A 183 14.40 -3.91 -4.25
C LEU A 183 14.65 -2.91 -5.37
N LEU A 184 13.64 -2.70 -6.20
CA LEU A 184 13.61 -1.71 -7.27
C LEU A 184 12.93 -0.41 -6.80
N GLY A 185 13.03 0.63 -7.62
CA GLY A 185 12.25 1.87 -7.49
C GLY A 185 12.89 2.96 -6.65
N THR A 186 13.98 2.69 -5.92
CA THR A 186 14.74 3.74 -5.21
C THR A 186 15.76 4.43 -6.12
N LYS A 187 16.22 5.62 -5.71
CA LYS A 187 17.24 6.38 -6.44
C LYS A 187 18.47 5.50 -6.73
N GLY A 188 18.89 5.47 -7.97
CA GLY A 188 20.04 4.67 -8.43
C GLY A 188 19.71 3.20 -8.74
N ARG A 189 18.48 2.77 -8.52
CA ARG A 189 18.00 1.44 -8.92
C ARG A 189 17.09 1.54 -10.14
N PRO A 190 16.90 0.45 -10.90
CA PRO A 190 15.89 0.42 -11.95
C PRO A 190 14.50 0.76 -11.40
N ALA A 191 13.64 1.36 -12.24
CA ALA A 191 12.25 1.62 -11.89
C ALA A 191 11.49 0.33 -11.61
N LEU A 192 10.44 0.42 -10.78
CA LEU A 192 9.49 -0.68 -10.60
C LEU A 192 8.74 -0.96 -11.91
N PRO A 193 8.36 -2.22 -12.19
CA PRO A 193 7.68 -2.59 -13.43
C PRO A 193 6.25 -2.03 -13.52
N LYS A 194 5.73 -1.51 -12.43
CA LYS A 194 4.40 -0.91 -12.31
C LYS A 194 4.47 0.42 -11.56
N GLY A 195 3.50 1.30 -11.79
CA GLY A 195 3.36 2.52 -11.02
C GLY A 195 3.29 2.22 -9.52
N PHE A 196 4.06 2.95 -8.74
CA PHE A 196 4.07 2.88 -7.28
C PHE A 196 3.91 4.31 -6.79
N TRP A 197 2.67 4.63 -6.38
CA TRP A 197 2.21 5.98 -6.11
C TRP A 197 2.17 6.23 -4.61
N ASP A 198 3.09 7.05 -4.12
CA ASP A 198 3.23 7.31 -2.70
C ASP A 198 2.16 8.29 -2.21
N VAL A 199 1.47 7.90 -1.15
CA VAL A 199 0.55 8.71 -0.36
C VAL A 199 1.23 9.04 0.96
N VAL A 200 1.51 10.31 1.20
CA VAL A 200 2.33 10.78 2.31
C VAL A 200 1.52 11.61 3.27
N GLY A 201 1.54 11.20 4.54
CA GLY A 201 1.16 12.00 5.69
C GLY A 201 2.37 12.73 6.26
N SER A 202 2.20 13.98 6.66
CA SER A 202 3.32 14.87 6.99
C SER A 202 3.36 15.32 8.44
N ASP A 203 2.29 15.08 9.20
CA ASP A 203 2.19 15.54 10.58
C ASP A 203 1.14 14.76 11.36
N VAL A 204 1.14 14.91 12.68
CA VAL A 204 0.15 14.35 13.59
C VAL A 204 -0.54 15.48 14.37
N VAL A 205 -1.86 15.39 14.45
CA VAL A 205 -2.65 16.30 15.28
C VAL A 205 -3.35 15.49 16.37
N SER A 206 -3.03 15.73 17.64
CA SER A 206 -3.61 15.02 18.78
C SER A 206 -4.20 15.94 19.86
N SER A 207 -4.58 17.18 19.50
CA SER A 207 -5.23 18.10 20.43
C SER A 207 -6.64 17.64 20.81
N PRO A 208 -7.00 17.57 22.10
CA PRO A 208 -8.36 17.19 22.51
C PRO A 208 -9.42 18.21 22.11
N PHE A 209 -9.01 19.41 21.72
CA PHE A 209 -9.90 20.50 21.26
C PHE A 209 -10.04 20.55 19.75
N ASN A 210 -9.33 19.69 19.01
CA ASN A 210 -9.42 19.61 17.57
C ASN A 210 -10.14 18.32 17.14
N SER A 211 -11.29 18.45 16.48
CA SER A 211 -12.08 17.32 16.00
C SER A 211 -11.30 16.37 15.08
N ASP A 212 -10.32 16.89 14.33
CA ASP A 212 -9.50 16.11 13.42
C ASP A 212 -8.66 15.04 14.15
N SER A 213 -8.32 15.31 15.43
CA SER A 213 -7.60 14.38 16.30
C SER A 213 -8.35 13.06 16.58
N TYR A 214 -9.66 13.05 16.40
CA TYR A 214 -10.49 11.88 16.70
C TYR A 214 -10.69 10.95 15.50
N CYS A 215 -10.41 11.42 14.29
CA CYS A 215 -10.47 10.54 13.13
C CYS A 215 -9.42 9.43 13.24
N GLY A 216 -9.83 8.19 13.06
CA GLY A 216 -8.98 7.02 13.20
C GLY A 216 -8.72 6.57 14.64
N GLY A 217 -9.04 7.40 15.65
CA GLY A 217 -8.90 7.11 17.08
C GLY A 217 -7.91 8.03 17.79
N TYR A 218 -8.43 8.81 18.74
CA TYR A 218 -7.67 9.81 19.48
C TYR A 218 -6.43 9.25 20.17
N THR A 219 -6.58 8.16 20.92
CA THR A 219 -5.46 7.54 21.67
C THR A 219 -4.31 7.12 20.76
N LEU A 220 -4.62 6.65 19.56
CA LEU A 220 -3.62 6.27 18.57
C LEU A 220 -2.85 7.50 18.05
N ASN A 221 -3.56 8.59 17.77
CA ASN A 221 -2.94 9.83 17.31
C ASN A 221 -2.07 10.47 18.41
N VAL A 222 -2.49 10.42 19.70
CA VAL A 222 -1.65 10.83 20.82
C VAL A 222 -0.35 10.02 20.88
N GLY A 223 -0.43 8.69 20.73
CA GLY A 223 0.76 7.84 20.66
C GLY A 223 1.70 8.20 19.51
N LEU A 224 1.14 8.50 18.34
CA LEU A 224 1.91 8.90 17.15
C LEU A 224 2.54 10.29 17.30
N GLU A 225 1.90 11.25 17.96
CA GLU A 225 2.50 12.54 18.24
C GLU A 225 3.68 12.42 19.22
N VAL A 226 3.59 11.54 20.22
CA VAL A 226 4.72 11.23 21.11
C VAL A 226 5.89 10.64 20.30
N THR A 227 5.63 9.71 19.38
CA THR A 227 6.69 9.10 18.57
C THR A 227 7.28 10.05 17.53
N GLN A 228 6.52 11.04 17.06
CA GLN A 228 6.98 12.05 16.12
C GLN A 228 8.18 12.87 16.66
N ALA A 229 8.30 13.05 17.98
CA ALA A 229 9.44 13.71 18.58
C ALA A 229 10.80 13.04 18.30
N TRP A 230 10.81 11.80 17.81
CA TRP A 230 12.00 11.01 17.47
C TRP A 230 12.26 10.93 15.97
N LEU A 231 11.42 11.58 15.18
CA LEU A 231 11.45 11.57 13.72
C LEU A 231 11.79 12.97 13.19
N ALA A 232 12.07 13.05 11.91
CA ALA A 232 12.16 14.33 11.22
C ALA A 232 10.82 15.09 11.30
N SER A 233 10.87 16.41 11.17
CA SER A 233 9.68 17.28 11.24
C SER A 233 8.59 16.93 10.23
N CYS A 234 8.94 16.35 9.08
CA CYS A 234 7.98 15.78 8.15
C CYS A 234 7.87 14.28 8.41
N SER A 235 6.84 13.90 9.14
CA SER A 235 6.51 12.50 9.42
C SER A 235 5.05 12.37 9.82
N ASP A 236 4.48 11.21 9.57
CA ASP A 236 3.11 10.84 9.97
C ASP A 236 3.04 10.32 11.42
N GLY A 237 4.09 10.54 12.21
CA GLY A 237 4.29 10.04 13.56
C GLY A 237 4.90 8.63 13.60
N PHE A 238 5.10 7.99 12.45
CA PHE A 238 5.68 6.66 12.37
C PHE A 238 6.71 6.52 11.24
N ILE A 239 6.41 7.07 10.07
CA ILE A 239 7.25 7.06 8.88
C ILE A 239 7.60 8.51 8.52
N GLU A 240 8.88 8.78 8.30
CA GLU A 240 9.33 10.05 7.77
C GLU A 240 8.96 10.22 6.30
N CYS A 241 8.65 11.44 5.86
CA CYS A 241 8.32 11.73 4.46
C CYS A 241 9.41 11.25 3.49
N THR A 242 10.67 11.37 3.89
CA THR A 242 11.83 10.89 3.12
C THR A 242 11.84 9.39 2.94
N SER A 243 11.35 8.64 3.93
CA SER A 243 11.18 7.18 3.82
C SER A 243 9.98 6.83 2.95
N ALA A 244 8.85 7.50 3.15
CA ALA A 244 7.64 7.25 2.37
C ALA A 244 7.85 7.51 0.86
N THR A 245 8.66 8.52 0.51
CA THR A 245 8.98 8.87 -0.89
C THR A 245 10.27 8.24 -1.43
N ALA A 246 10.89 7.32 -0.70
CA ALA A 246 12.16 6.74 -1.11
C ALA A 246 12.06 5.82 -2.33
N ALA A 247 10.87 5.27 -2.61
CA ALA A 247 10.63 4.41 -3.76
C ALA A 247 9.33 4.81 -4.46
N GLY A 248 9.30 4.73 -5.79
CA GLY A 248 8.11 5.11 -6.54
C GLY A 248 8.05 6.60 -6.87
N SER A 249 6.87 7.17 -6.85
CA SER A 249 6.61 8.57 -7.17
C SER A 249 5.58 9.16 -6.22
N LEU A 250 5.85 10.33 -5.69
CA LEU A 250 4.90 11.08 -4.87
C LEU A 250 3.65 11.39 -5.70
N TRP A 251 2.52 10.85 -5.28
CA TRP A 251 1.22 11.05 -5.93
C TRP A 251 0.29 11.91 -5.08
N PHE A 252 0.30 11.70 -3.76
CA PHE A 252 -0.55 12.43 -2.84
C PHE A 252 0.25 12.89 -1.62
N TYR A 253 0.18 14.17 -1.33
CA TYR A 253 0.80 14.80 -0.17
C TYR A 253 -0.26 15.58 0.60
N ASP A 254 -0.54 15.16 1.83
CA ASP A 254 -1.64 15.70 2.64
C ASP A 254 -1.59 17.21 2.83
N HIS A 255 -0.40 17.75 3.09
CA HIS A 255 -0.16 19.19 3.26
C HIS A 255 -0.75 20.02 2.12
N ASN A 256 -0.61 19.54 0.89
CA ASN A 256 -1.07 20.26 -0.31
C ASN A 256 -2.52 19.90 -0.69
N SER A 257 -2.97 18.70 -0.33
CA SER A 257 -4.18 18.09 -0.91
C SER A 257 -5.40 18.16 0.01
N LEU A 258 -5.21 18.38 1.32
CA LEU A 258 -6.29 18.29 2.32
C LEU A 258 -6.61 19.64 3.00
N GLY A 259 -6.21 20.76 2.40
CA GLY A 259 -6.59 22.09 2.90
C GLY A 259 -6.10 22.40 4.33
N GLY A 260 -4.90 21.95 4.68
CA GLY A 260 -4.30 22.14 5.99
C GLY A 260 -4.64 21.06 7.02
N LYS A 261 -5.21 19.95 6.59
CA LYS A 261 -5.36 18.74 7.41
C LYS A 261 -4.23 17.78 7.14
N TYR A 262 -3.76 17.12 8.20
CA TYR A 262 -2.63 16.20 8.15
C TYR A 262 -3.09 14.77 8.41
N LEU A 263 -2.43 13.81 7.77
CA LEU A 263 -2.69 12.39 7.92
C LEU A 263 -1.62 11.76 8.83
N SER A 264 -1.97 11.45 10.05
CA SER A 264 -1.15 10.54 10.85
C SER A 264 -1.07 9.15 10.21
N HIS A 265 -0.09 8.36 10.60
CA HIS A 265 0.06 6.97 10.15
C HIS A 265 -1.21 6.13 10.33
N ASN A 266 -1.96 6.37 11.39
CA ASN A 266 -3.23 5.68 11.61
C ASN A 266 -4.39 6.25 10.80
N GLN A 267 -4.47 7.56 10.62
CA GLN A 267 -5.53 8.22 9.85
C GLN A 267 -5.45 7.88 8.37
N SER A 268 -4.26 7.68 7.84
CA SER A 268 -4.01 7.37 6.42
C SER A 268 -4.58 6.01 5.97
N ARG A 269 -4.89 5.11 6.89
CA ARG A 269 -5.57 3.83 6.61
C ARG A 269 -7.07 3.84 6.97
N ARG A 270 -7.63 5.02 7.22
CA ARG A 270 -9.03 5.24 7.59
C ARG A 270 -9.71 6.17 6.59
N ALA A 271 -11.03 6.21 6.61
CA ALA A 271 -11.80 7.19 5.83
C ALA A 271 -11.72 8.59 6.46
N CYS A 272 -10.46 9.07 6.66
CA CYS A 272 -10.19 10.38 7.23
C CYS A 272 -9.97 11.40 6.12
N PHE A 273 -10.56 12.57 6.29
CA PHE A 273 -10.36 13.77 5.47
C PHE A 273 -10.57 13.57 3.96
N GLY A 274 -11.29 12.51 3.56
CA GLY A 274 -11.61 12.25 2.16
C GLY A 274 -10.53 11.50 1.37
N LEU A 275 -9.49 10.95 2.00
CA LEU A 275 -8.50 10.11 1.32
C LEU A 275 -9.15 8.90 0.65
N ASP A 276 -10.16 8.29 1.28
CA ASP A 276 -10.96 7.21 0.71
C ASP A 276 -11.67 7.60 -0.59
N VAL A 277 -12.14 8.87 -0.68
CA VAL A 277 -12.75 9.43 -1.90
C VAL A 277 -11.71 9.62 -2.99
N VAL A 278 -10.52 10.11 -2.64
CA VAL A 278 -9.40 10.26 -3.58
C VAL A 278 -9.00 8.91 -4.17
N LEU A 279 -8.81 7.89 -3.33
CA LEU A 279 -8.50 6.52 -3.76
C LEU A 279 -9.62 5.89 -4.59
N ARG A 280 -10.89 6.16 -4.24
CA ARG A 280 -12.05 5.72 -5.01
C ARG A 280 -12.06 6.28 -6.43
N ASN A 281 -11.71 7.55 -6.57
CA ASN A 281 -11.73 8.24 -7.86
C ASN A 281 -10.53 7.84 -8.75
N ASP A 282 -9.55 7.14 -8.20
CA ASP A 282 -8.39 6.61 -8.90
C ASP A 282 -8.64 5.19 -9.47
N LEU A 283 -9.77 4.53 -9.12
CA LEU A 283 -10.14 3.21 -9.64
C LEU A 283 -10.79 3.31 -11.03
#